data_2e66b1814da1e26fbad117aaccbcd77b
#
_entry.id   2e66b1814da1e26fbad117aaccbcd77b
#
_cell.length_a   1.000
_cell.length_b   1.000
_cell.length_c   1.000
_cell.angle_alpha   90.00
_cell.angle_beta   90.00
_cell.angle_gamma   90.00
#
_symmetry.space_group_name_H-M   'P 1'
#
loop_
_entity.id
_entity.type
_entity.pdbx_description
1 polymer ?
#
loop_
_entity_poly.entity_id
_entity_poly.type
_entity_poly.pdbx_seq_one_letter_code
_entity_poly.pdbx_strand_id
1 'polypeptide(L)'
;MPAITAIMIDSREPESIKNLKFSGVPTTVAYLETGDILAVTDDGHELVIERKTPDDLLGTLKDDRLFPQLARMVAKRQEQQAAGLPVTSWAYLVITEPIRSDPNTGKVVAQRGITGWSFAAVMGTLLSIQEMGVFVIFANGADDYQECILRIGRRTRKPDMVLLPPRTPNILGPKATFLASLPHVGVEKVQEILAWSGDNLAHALSGLTDLTIKAPLPMSYRKEIKDLFGLEDGQSLEIFQKES
;
A
#
# COMPACT_ATOMS: atom_id res chain seq x y z
N MET A 1 3.00 -4.55 -17.80
CA MET A 1 2.96 -3.52 -16.75
C MET A 1 2.29 -2.30 -17.34
N PRO A 2 1.42 -1.60 -16.63
CA PRO A 2 0.78 -0.39 -17.14
C PRO A 2 1.84 0.65 -17.54
N ALA A 3 1.52 1.49 -18.50
CA ALA A 3 2.38 2.56 -18.96
C ALA A 3 1.61 3.88 -18.95
N ILE A 4 2.30 4.98 -18.66
CA ILE A 4 1.70 6.31 -18.78
C ILE A 4 1.53 6.61 -20.28
N THR A 5 0.33 7.00 -20.66
CA THR A 5 -0.04 7.35 -22.04
C THR A 5 -0.07 8.85 -22.30
N ALA A 6 -0.32 9.65 -21.24
CA ALA A 6 -0.34 11.10 -21.33
C ALA A 6 -0.02 11.73 -19.97
N ILE A 7 0.62 12.89 -19.98
CA ILE A 7 0.91 13.72 -18.81
C ILE A 7 0.41 15.14 -19.07
N MET A 8 -0.26 15.70 -18.08
CA MET A 8 -0.63 17.10 -18.05
C MET A 8 0.03 17.75 -16.82
N ILE A 9 0.75 18.84 -17.03
CA ILE A 9 1.43 19.61 -15.98
C ILE A 9 0.66 20.92 -15.75
N ASP A 10 0.47 21.29 -14.50
CA ASP A 10 -0.20 22.56 -14.17
C ASP A 10 0.56 23.74 -14.74
N SER A 11 -0.16 24.64 -15.37
CA SER A 11 0.39 25.89 -15.93
C SER A 11 1.01 26.83 -14.88
N ARG A 12 0.66 26.65 -13.62
CA ARG A 12 1.18 27.41 -12.47
C ARG A 12 2.54 26.90 -11.96
N GLU A 13 2.97 25.72 -12.39
CA GLU A 13 4.25 25.15 -12.02
C GLU A 13 5.44 25.98 -12.58
N PRO A 14 6.60 25.96 -11.90
CA PRO A 14 7.81 26.60 -12.41
C PRO A 14 8.24 26.07 -13.78
N GLU A 15 8.94 26.89 -14.57
CA GLU A 15 9.42 26.50 -15.91
C GLU A 15 10.29 25.23 -15.87
N SER A 16 11.08 25.03 -14.80
CA SER A 16 11.88 23.82 -14.64
C SER A 16 11.04 22.55 -14.57
N ILE A 17 9.82 22.61 -14.04
CA ILE A 17 8.87 21.48 -13.97
C ILE A 17 8.11 21.35 -15.28
N LYS A 18 7.62 22.44 -15.87
CA LYS A 18 6.91 22.46 -17.14
C LYS A 18 7.73 21.88 -18.29
N ASN A 19 9.05 22.02 -18.22
CA ASN A 19 9.98 21.52 -19.24
C ASN A 19 10.48 20.10 -19.02
N LEU A 20 9.99 19.37 -18.00
CA LEU A 20 10.34 17.96 -17.77
C LEU A 20 9.95 17.10 -18.98
N LYS A 21 10.78 16.11 -19.32
CA LYS A 21 10.57 15.17 -20.42
C LYS A 21 10.40 13.76 -19.87
N PHE A 22 9.28 13.13 -20.14
CA PHE A 22 8.89 11.83 -19.58
C PHE A 22 9.10 10.69 -20.60
N SER A 23 10.34 10.45 -21.01
CA SER A 23 10.71 9.28 -21.85
C SER A 23 9.81 9.06 -23.09
N GLY A 24 9.46 10.14 -23.80
CA GLY A 24 8.62 10.08 -25.00
C GLY A 24 7.11 10.06 -24.72
N VAL A 25 6.68 10.14 -23.46
CA VAL A 25 5.26 10.28 -23.12
C VAL A 25 4.76 11.68 -23.55
N PRO A 26 3.65 11.78 -24.29
CA PRO A 26 3.03 13.06 -24.63
C PRO A 26 2.76 13.90 -23.38
N THR A 27 3.31 15.10 -23.35
CA THR A 27 3.20 16.00 -22.20
C THR A 27 2.61 17.34 -22.64
N THR A 28 1.59 17.82 -21.93
CA THR A 28 0.89 19.07 -22.20
C THR A 28 0.91 19.94 -20.94
N VAL A 29 1.03 21.25 -21.11
CA VAL A 29 0.89 22.23 -20.02
C VAL A 29 -0.50 22.83 -20.10
N ALA A 30 -1.29 22.71 -19.03
CA ALA A 30 -2.65 23.25 -18.94
C ALA A 30 -2.99 23.58 -17.47
N TYR A 31 -4.05 24.34 -17.27
CA TYR A 31 -4.55 24.57 -15.92
C TYR A 31 -5.15 23.27 -15.35
N LEU A 32 -4.68 22.85 -14.18
CA LEU A 32 -5.25 21.75 -13.40
C LEU A 32 -6.04 22.30 -12.21
N GLU A 33 -7.27 21.83 -12.03
CA GLU A 33 -8.06 22.19 -10.87
C GLU A 33 -7.46 21.62 -9.58
N THR A 34 -6.81 20.45 -9.66
CA THR A 34 -6.27 19.72 -8.51
C THR A 34 -4.97 19.01 -8.88
N GLY A 35 -3.97 19.15 -8.01
CA GLY A 35 -2.64 18.59 -8.19
C GLY A 35 -1.76 19.42 -9.15
N ASP A 36 -0.49 19.10 -9.20
CA ASP A 36 0.52 19.76 -10.03
C ASP A 36 0.75 18.97 -11.33
N ILE A 37 0.51 17.64 -11.30
CA ILE A 37 0.58 16.76 -12.47
C ILE A 37 -0.63 15.80 -12.45
N LEU A 38 -1.25 15.64 -13.62
CA LEU A 38 -2.20 14.59 -13.92
C LEU A 38 -1.59 13.66 -14.97
N ALA A 39 -1.38 12.38 -14.62
CA ALA A 39 -0.94 11.37 -15.55
C ALA A 39 -2.04 10.32 -15.76
N VAL A 40 -2.20 9.86 -17.00
CA VAL A 40 -3.15 8.82 -17.39
C VAL A 40 -2.38 7.58 -17.84
N THR A 41 -2.82 6.41 -17.41
CA THR A 41 -2.22 5.13 -17.78
C THR A 41 -3.06 4.38 -18.80
N ASP A 42 -2.45 3.44 -19.51
CA ASP A 42 -3.09 2.61 -20.56
C ASP A 42 -4.17 1.66 -20.00
N ASP A 43 -4.13 1.37 -18.69
CA ASP A 43 -5.18 0.62 -17.97
C ASP A 43 -6.31 1.53 -17.41
N GLY A 44 -6.35 2.80 -17.84
CA GLY A 44 -7.44 3.73 -17.54
C GLY A 44 -7.39 4.39 -16.16
N HIS A 45 -6.25 4.33 -15.47
CA HIS A 45 -6.09 5.03 -14.20
C HIS A 45 -5.60 6.46 -14.36
N GLU A 46 -6.11 7.34 -13.51
CA GLU A 46 -5.67 8.73 -13.36
C GLU A 46 -4.80 8.86 -12.11
N LEU A 47 -3.64 9.47 -12.26
CA LEU A 47 -2.69 9.71 -11.19
C LEU A 47 -2.61 11.21 -10.94
N VAL A 48 -3.20 11.66 -9.85
CA VAL A 48 -3.16 13.06 -9.42
C VAL A 48 -1.96 13.21 -8.50
N ILE A 49 -1.01 14.01 -8.89
CA ILE A 49 0.28 14.15 -8.20
C ILE A 49 0.44 15.59 -7.72
N GLU A 50 0.68 15.75 -6.44
CA GLU A 50 1.07 17.00 -5.80
C GLU A 50 2.56 16.93 -5.51
N ARG A 51 3.30 17.96 -5.87
CA ARG A 51 4.73 18.12 -5.61
C ARG A 51 4.96 19.06 -4.43
N LYS A 52 5.79 18.67 -3.51
CA LYS A 52 6.21 19.55 -2.41
C LYS A 52 7.72 19.45 -2.16
N THR A 53 8.36 20.58 -2.00
CA THR A 53 9.65 20.61 -1.29
C THR A 53 9.40 20.50 0.21
N PRO A 54 10.38 20.13 1.05
CA PRO A 54 10.21 20.14 2.50
C PRO A 54 9.79 21.52 3.05
N ASP A 55 10.34 22.61 2.51
CA ASP A 55 9.97 23.96 2.92
C ASP A 55 8.52 24.29 2.57
N ASP A 56 8.05 23.95 1.35
CA ASP A 56 6.68 24.16 0.93
C ASP A 56 5.70 23.29 1.74
N LEU A 57 6.10 22.07 2.07
CA LEU A 57 5.32 21.19 2.94
C LEU A 57 5.09 21.86 4.31
N LEU A 58 6.17 22.32 4.95
CA LEU A 58 6.08 22.98 6.25
C LEU A 58 5.29 24.29 6.17
N GLY A 59 5.45 25.06 5.10
CA GLY A 59 4.68 26.28 4.84
C GLY A 59 3.18 26.00 4.72
N THR A 60 2.80 25.01 3.92
CA THR A 60 1.38 24.64 3.73
C THR A 60 0.75 24.01 4.96
N LEU A 61 1.55 23.33 5.80
CA LEU A 61 1.10 22.84 7.11
C LEU A 61 0.83 24.01 8.07
N LYS A 62 1.73 25.00 8.12
CA LYS A 62 1.58 26.19 8.95
C LYS A 62 0.30 26.99 8.61
N ASP A 63 -0.02 27.04 7.32
CA ASP A 63 -1.13 27.83 6.80
C ASP A 63 -2.46 27.02 6.72
N ASP A 64 -2.51 25.81 7.28
CA ASP A 64 -3.64 24.87 7.26
C ASP A 64 -4.20 24.56 5.85
N ARG A 65 -3.37 24.72 4.80
CA ARG A 65 -3.79 24.55 3.40
C ARG A 65 -3.57 23.14 2.85
N LEU A 66 -2.66 22.38 3.46
CA LEU A 66 -2.26 21.07 2.94
C LEU A 66 -3.43 20.06 2.92
N PHE A 67 -4.09 19.87 4.04
CA PHE A 67 -5.19 18.90 4.16
C PHE A 67 -6.38 19.19 3.23
N PRO A 68 -6.89 20.44 3.12
CA PRO A 68 -7.91 20.77 2.14
C PRO A 68 -7.48 20.53 0.68
N GLN A 69 -6.21 20.75 0.35
CA GLN A 69 -5.66 20.48 -0.98
C GLN A 69 -5.67 18.97 -1.28
N LEU A 70 -5.16 18.17 -0.37
CA LEU A 70 -5.11 16.71 -0.51
C LEU A 70 -6.52 16.07 -0.49
N ALA A 71 -7.45 16.63 0.29
CA ALA A 71 -8.84 16.18 0.30
C ALA A 71 -9.51 16.29 -1.08
N ARG A 72 -9.25 17.37 -1.83
CA ARG A 72 -9.73 17.50 -3.21
C ARG A 72 -9.16 16.44 -4.14
N MET A 73 -7.89 16.05 -3.94
CA MET A 73 -7.25 15.03 -4.77
C MET A 73 -7.85 13.64 -4.59
N VAL A 74 -8.34 13.31 -3.39
CA VAL A 74 -8.95 12.00 -3.10
C VAL A 74 -10.46 11.97 -3.33
N ALA A 75 -11.12 13.12 -3.52
CA ALA A 75 -12.57 13.23 -3.61
C ALA A 75 -13.17 12.29 -4.67
N LYS A 76 -12.64 12.30 -5.90
CA LYS A 76 -13.08 11.41 -6.99
C LYS A 76 -13.04 9.94 -6.62
N ARG A 77 -11.95 9.52 -5.96
CA ARG A 77 -11.79 8.15 -5.50
C ARG A 77 -12.81 7.79 -4.42
N GLN A 78 -13.04 8.69 -3.46
CA GLN A 78 -14.02 8.48 -2.40
C GLN A 78 -15.45 8.38 -2.96
N GLU A 79 -15.79 9.21 -3.96
CA GLU A 79 -17.05 9.14 -4.68
C GLU A 79 -17.22 7.81 -5.42
N GLN A 80 -16.19 7.33 -6.12
CA GLN A 80 -16.19 6.03 -6.78
C GLN A 80 -16.41 4.88 -5.78
N GLN A 81 -15.72 4.92 -4.64
CA GLN A 81 -15.87 3.92 -3.57
C GLN A 81 -17.28 3.95 -2.98
N ALA A 82 -17.80 5.12 -2.66
CA ALA A 82 -19.15 5.27 -2.10
C ALA A 82 -20.24 4.78 -3.07
N ALA A 83 -20.03 4.94 -4.37
CA ALA A 83 -20.92 4.47 -5.42
C ALA A 83 -20.73 2.99 -5.80
N GLY A 84 -19.78 2.27 -5.19
CA GLY A 84 -19.43 0.89 -5.54
C GLY A 84 -18.83 0.76 -6.95
N LEU A 85 -18.28 1.85 -7.50
CA LEU A 85 -17.65 1.86 -8.81
C LEU A 85 -16.17 1.46 -8.75
N PRO A 86 -15.59 0.96 -9.84
CA PRO A 86 -14.15 0.71 -9.91
C PRO A 86 -13.34 1.97 -9.59
N VAL A 87 -12.34 1.84 -8.74
CA VAL A 87 -11.44 2.94 -8.40
C VAL A 87 -10.44 3.16 -9.53
N THR A 88 -10.50 4.31 -10.17
CA THR A 88 -9.59 4.69 -11.26
C THR A 88 -8.74 5.93 -10.94
N SER A 89 -9.00 6.65 -9.85
CA SER A 89 -8.27 7.85 -9.46
C SER A 89 -7.39 7.60 -8.24
N TRP A 90 -6.12 8.03 -8.30
CA TRP A 90 -5.08 7.77 -7.32
C TRP A 90 -4.30 9.04 -7.00
N ALA A 91 -4.26 9.42 -5.73
CA ALA A 91 -3.62 10.63 -5.25
C ALA A 91 -2.22 10.34 -4.70
N TYR A 92 -1.25 11.14 -5.10
CA TYR A 92 0.15 11.04 -4.66
C TYR A 92 0.65 12.38 -4.19
N LEU A 93 1.32 12.40 -3.04
CA LEU A 93 2.14 13.52 -2.58
C LEU A 93 3.60 13.12 -2.79
N VAL A 94 4.30 13.80 -3.69
CA VAL A 94 5.72 13.57 -3.95
C VAL A 94 6.54 14.67 -3.30
N ILE A 95 7.34 14.30 -2.30
CA ILE A 95 8.26 15.20 -1.60
C ILE A 95 9.61 15.11 -2.32
N THR A 96 10.05 16.20 -2.92
CA THR A 96 11.19 16.22 -3.86
C THR A 96 12.56 16.21 -3.22
N GLU A 97 12.63 16.26 -1.89
CA GLU A 97 13.88 16.18 -1.13
C GLU A 97 13.65 15.42 0.18
N PRO A 98 14.68 14.79 0.75
CA PRO A 98 14.52 14.07 2.01
C PRO A 98 14.30 15.05 3.18
N ILE A 99 13.30 14.75 4.02
CA ILE A 99 13.10 15.44 5.29
C ILE A 99 14.10 14.87 6.29
N ARG A 100 14.94 15.73 6.85
CA ARG A 100 15.99 15.34 7.79
C ARG A 100 15.69 15.86 9.19
N SER A 101 16.16 15.13 10.20
CA SER A 101 16.11 15.55 11.60
C SER A 101 17.48 16.03 12.06
N ASP A 102 17.51 17.12 12.80
CA ASP A 102 18.68 17.48 13.59
C ASP A 102 18.78 16.54 14.81
N PRO A 103 19.91 15.84 15.00
CA PRO A 103 20.04 14.82 16.04
C PRO A 103 20.03 15.39 17.48
N ASN A 104 20.36 16.66 17.65
CA ASN A 104 20.42 17.28 18.97
C ASN A 104 19.09 17.84 19.43
N THR A 105 18.28 18.34 18.48
CA THR A 105 17.03 19.05 18.81
C THR A 105 15.78 18.24 18.42
N GLY A 106 15.91 17.19 17.60
CA GLY A 106 14.77 16.44 17.04
C GLY A 106 13.89 17.26 16.10
N LYS A 107 14.38 18.41 15.62
CA LYS A 107 13.66 19.30 14.72
C LYS A 107 14.00 19.03 13.28
N VAL A 108 13.08 19.39 12.38
CA VAL A 108 13.29 19.29 10.94
C VAL A 108 14.38 20.28 10.49
N VAL A 109 15.28 19.76 9.67
CA VAL A 109 16.28 20.58 8.95
C VAL A 109 15.76 20.82 7.54
N ALA A 110 15.56 22.07 7.17
CA ALA A 110 15.16 22.53 5.86
C ALA A 110 16.31 23.32 5.18
N GLN A 111 16.11 23.83 3.98
CA GLN A 111 17.17 24.54 3.22
C GLN A 111 17.79 25.72 4.00
N ARG A 112 16.97 26.39 4.82
CA ARG A 112 17.41 27.56 5.62
C ARG A 112 17.96 27.21 7.01
N GLY A 113 18.13 25.92 7.32
CA GLY A 113 18.61 25.40 8.60
C GLY A 113 17.56 24.74 9.45
N ILE A 114 17.81 24.66 10.77
CA ILE A 114 16.90 24.01 11.74
C ILE A 114 15.63 24.84 11.86
N THR A 115 14.49 24.18 11.67
CA THR A 115 13.15 24.81 11.75
C THR A 115 12.57 24.74 13.16
N GLY A 116 11.40 25.36 13.37
CA GLY A 116 10.62 25.20 14.60
C GLY A 116 9.85 23.87 14.69
N TRP A 117 9.74 23.10 13.59
CA TRP A 117 8.93 21.90 13.49
C TRP A 117 9.59 20.68 14.14
N SER A 118 8.84 19.92 14.94
CA SER A 118 9.27 18.62 15.41
C SER A 118 9.27 17.63 14.25
N PHE A 119 10.35 16.87 14.06
CA PHE A 119 10.42 15.82 13.06
C PHE A 119 9.35 14.75 13.29
N ALA A 120 9.12 14.33 14.56
CA ALA A 120 8.09 13.36 14.90
C ALA A 120 6.68 13.86 14.53
N ALA A 121 6.38 15.15 14.74
CA ALA A 121 5.09 15.73 14.36
C ALA A 121 4.89 15.72 12.84
N VAL A 122 5.93 16.06 12.07
CA VAL A 122 5.87 16.02 10.60
C VAL A 122 5.68 14.58 10.11
N MET A 123 6.39 13.59 10.68
CA MET A 123 6.18 12.18 10.33
C MET A 123 4.76 11.71 10.68
N GLY A 124 4.21 12.12 11.84
CA GLY A 124 2.82 11.85 12.19
C GLY A 124 1.83 12.44 11.18
N THR A 125 2.09 13.66 10.71
CA THR A 125 1.28 14.28 9.65
C THR A 125 1.33 13.49 8.34
N LEU A 126 2.52 13.00 7.93
CA LEU A 126 2.63 12.18 6.73
C LEU A 126 1.87 10.85 6.85
N LEU A 127 1.83 10.26 8.04
CA LEU A 127 0.99 9.08 8.31
C LEU A 127 -0.50 9.42 8.16
N SER A 128 -0.97 10.52 8.75
CA SER A 128 -2.37 10.96 8.60
C SER A 128 -2.74 11.23 7.14
N ILE A 129 -1.82 11.77 6.34
CA ILE A 129 -2.01 11.95 4.89
C ILE A 129 -2.21 10.60 4.19
N GLN A 130 -1.43 9.58 4.56
CA GLN A 130 -1.60 8.24 4.00
C GLN A 130 -2.92 7.60 4.40
N GLU A 131 -3.37 7.81 5.65
CA GLU A 131 -4.67 7.35 6.14
C GLU A 131 -5.84 8.00 5.38
N MET A 132 -5.69 9.23 4.89
CA MET A 132 -6.66 9.86 4.00
C MET A 132 -6.73 9.22 2.60
N GLY A 133 -5.78 8.34 2.26
CA GLY A 133 -5.70 7.68 0.96
C GLY A 133 -4.79 8.37 -0.05
N VAL A 134 -3.92 9.28 0.38
CA VAL A 134 -2.86 9.88 -0.42
C VAL A 134 -1.56 9.10 -0.22
N PHE A 135 -0.94 8.62 -1.28
CA PHE A 135 0.33 7.93 -1.21
C PHE A 135 1.47 8.94 -1.09
N VAL A 136 2.25 8.86 -0.01
CA VAL A 136 3.43 9.72 0.18
C VAL A 136 4.66 9.02 -0.38
N ILE A 137 5.38 9.70 -1.26
CA ILE A 137 6.60 9.21 -1.91
C ILE A 137 7.69 10.29 -1.79
N PHE A 138 8.93 9.84 -1.61
CA PHE A 138 10.08 10.73 -1.61
C PHE A 138 10.85 10.57 -2.91
N ALA A 139 11.20 11.69 -3.51
CA ALA A 139 12.12 11.79 -4.64
C ALA A 139 13.38 12.56 -4.20
N ASN A 140 14.51 12.26 -4.78
CA ASN A 140 15.78 12.91 -4.46
C ASN A 140 16.17 13.90 -5.55
N GLY A 141 15.51 15.05 -5.57
CA GLY A 141 15.75 16.12 -6.56
C GLY A 141 14.91 15.97 -7.83
N ALA A 142 15.14 16.82 -8.81
CA ALA A 142 14.33 16.96 -10.02
C ALA A 142 14.40 15.74 -10.93
N ASP A 143 15.57 15.15 -11.11
CA ASP A 143 15.76 13.98 -11.99
C ASP A 143 15.03 12.76 -11.41
N ASP A 144 15.15 12.50 -10.10
CA ASP A 144 14.44 11.42 -9.45
C ASP A 144 12.93 11.69 -9.36
N TYR A 145 12.50 12.95 -9.32
CA TYR A 145 11.08 13.31 -9.40
C TYR A 145 10.45 12.86 -10.71
N GLN A 146 11.12 13.09 -11.83
CA GLN A 146 10.68 12.61 -13.13
C GLN A 146 10.57 11.08 -13.18
N GLU A 147 11.62 10.38 -12.75
CA GLU A 147 11.64 8.92 -12.67
C GLU A 147 10.61 8.37 -11.67
N CYS A 148 10.36 9.08 -10.57
CA CYS A 148 9.34 8.74 -9.59
C CYS A 148 7.96 8.71 -10.24
N ILE A 149 7.60 9.71 -11.05
CA ILE A 149 6.32 9.75 -11.77
C ILE A 149 6.20 8.55 -12.72
N LEU A 150 7.25 8.24 -13.49
CA LEU A 150 7.26 7.08 -14.37
C LEU A 150 7.14 5.75 -13.60
N ARG A 151 7.79 5.62 -12.45
CA ARG A 151 7.67 4.44 -11.57
C ARG A 151 6.25 4.30 -11.01
N ILE A 152 5.62 5.40 -10.59
CA ILE A 152 4.22 5.39 -10.15
C ILE A 152 3.33 4.88 -11.28
N GLY A 153 3.54 5.34 -12.51
CA GLY A 153 2.77 4.92 -13.68
C GLY A 153 2.84 3.42 -13.97
N ARG A 154 4.01 2.82 -13.80
CA ARG A 154 4.26 1.40 -14.08
C ARG A 154 3.67 0.42 -13.05
N ARG A 155 3.09 0.92 -11.96
CA ARG A 155 2.53 0.04 -10.93
C ARG A 155 1.18 -0.53 -11.36
N THR A 156 1.02 -1.84 -11.25
CA THR A 156 -0.29 -2.48 -11.33
C THR A 156 -1.11 -2.10 -10.09
N ARG A 157 -2.30 -1.56 -10.30
CA ARG A 157 -3.21 -1.12 -9.25
C ARG A 157 -4.35 -2.12 -9.13
N LYS A 158 -4.45 -2.76 -7.97
CA LYS A 158 -5.61 -3.59 -7.64
C LYS A 158 -6.46 -2.83 -6.65
N PRO A 159 -7.72 -2.51 -6.97
CA PRO A 159 -8.62 -1.80 -6.06
C PRO A 159 -8.69 -2.46 -4.68
N ASP A 160 -8.71 -3.78 -4.66
CA ASP A 160 -8.82 -4.63 -3.47
C ASP A 160 -7.60 -4.52 -2.53
N MET A 161 -6.42 -4.16 -3.05
CA MET A 161 -5.22 -3.96 -2.22
C MET A 161 -5.24 -2.66 -1.39
N VAL A 162 -6.09 -1.71 -1.76
CA VAL A 162 -6.20 -0.40 -1.09
C VAL A 162 -7.24 -0.43 0.02
N LEU A 163 -8.16 -1.38 -0.06
CA LEU A 163 -9.27 -1.56 0.87
C LEU A 163 -9.06 -2.74 1.82
N LEU A 164 -7.84 -3.22 1.97
CA LEU A 164 -7.58 -4.05 3.13
C LEU A 164 -7.90 -3.18 4.35
N PRO A 165 -8.96 -3.52 5.13
CA PRO A 165 -9.16 -2.87 6.41
C PRO A 165 -7.82 -2.92 7.14
N PRO A 166 -7.48 -1.91 7.97
CA PRO A 166 -6.27 -1.97 8.76
C PRO A 166 -6.26 -3.37 9.35
N ARG A 167 -5.25 -4.16 8.97
CA ARG A 167 -5.09 -5.47 9.58
C ARG A 167 -4.94 -5.16 11.05
N THR A 168 -6.03 -5.30 11.79
CA THR A 168 -5.90 -5.49 13.23
C THR A 168 -4.81 -6.54 13.33
N PRO A 169 -3.67 -6.26 13.95
CA PRO A 169 -2.67 -7.27 14.13
C PRO A 169 -3.37 -8.36 14.94
N ASN A 170 -3.95 -9.33 14.24
CA ASN A 170 -4.31 -10.59 14.86
C ASN A 170 -2.94 -11.15 15.21
N ILE A 171 -2.55 -10.93 16.46
CA ILE A 171 -1.44 -11.63 17.06
C ILE A 171 -1.93 -13.08 17.17
N LEU A 172 -1.88 -13.77 16.04
CA LEU A 172 -2.14 -15.18 16.00
C LEU A 172 -1.05 -15.83 16.84
N GLY A 173 -1.44 -16.64 17.81
CA GLY A 173 -0.48 -17.47 18.52
C GLY A 173 0.30 -18.36 17.50
N PRO A 174 1.46 -18.93 17.89
CA PRO A 174 2.32 -19.66 16.96
C PRO A 174 1.62 -20.76 16.16
N LYS A 175 0.71 -21.50 16.78
CA LYS A 175 -0.11 -22.54 16.11
C LYS A 175 -0.99 -21.96 15.00
N ALA A 176 -1.66 -20.86 15.30
CA ALA A 176 -2.56 -20.18 14.37
C ALA A 176 -1.78 -19.54 13.21
N THR A 177 -0.61 -18.96 13.48
CA THR A 177 0.29 -18.42 12.46
C THR A 177 0.74 -19.51 11.50
N PHE A 178 1.13 -20.67 12.04
CA PHE A 178 1.54 -21.81 11.22
C PHE A 178 0.39 -22.30 10.33
N LEU A 179 -0.79 -22.51 10.88
CA LEU A 179 -1.96 -22.94 10.10
C LEU A 179 -2.37 -21.93 9.03
N ALA A 180 -2.27 -20.63 9.34
CA ALA A 180 -2.56 -19.55 8.38
C ALA A 180 -1.55 -19.47 7.22
N SER A 181 -0.40 -20.12 7.32
CA SER A 181 0.58 -20.23 6.22
C SER A 181 0.25 -21.34 5.22
N LEU A 182 -0.68 -22.23 5.54
CA LEU A 182 -1.11 -23.30 4.65
C LEU A 182 -2.00 -22.77 3.51
N PRO A 183 -1.95 -23.38 2.32
CA PRO A 183 -2.80 -22.99 1.20
C PRO A 183 -4.29 -22.97 1.59
N HIS A 184 -4.99 -21.91 1.20
CA HIS A 184 -6.44 -21.71 1.42
C HIS A 184 -6.90 -21.65 2.89
N VAL A 185 -5.97 -21.57 3.84
CA VAL A 185 -6.26 -21.42 5.26
C VAL A 185 -6.13 -19.95 5.66
N GLY A 186 -7.24 -19.21 5.64
CA GLY A 186 -7.32 -17.84 6.16
C GLY A 186 -7.53 -17.82 7.68
N VAL A 187 -7.45 -16.63 8.29
CA VAL A 187 -7.56 -16.43 9.75
C VAL A 187 -8.85 -17.03 10.34
N GLU A 188 -9.98 -16.88 9.64
CA GLU A 188 -11.26 -17.46 10.07
C GLU A 188 -11.21 -18.99 10.11
N LYS A 189 -10.65 -19.60 9.06
CA LYS A 189 -10.51 -21.06 8.98
C LYS A 189 -9.54 -21.63 10.02
N VAL A 190 -8.52 -20.88 10.40
CA VAL A 190 -7.60 -21.27 11.48
C VAL A 190 -8.36 -21.53 12.78
N GLN A 191 -9.31 -20.66 13.15
CA GLN A 191 -10.08 -20.81 14.38
C GLN A 191 -10.98 -22.05 14.31
N GLU A 192 -11.63 -22.30 13.17
CA GLU A 192 -12.45 -23.50 12.97
C GLU A 192 -11.60 -24.79 13.05
N ILE A 193 -10.40 -24.78 12.44
CA ILE A 193 -9.48 -25.93 12.44
C ILE A 193 -8.96 -26.20 13.86
N LEU A 194 -8.55 -25.18 14.60
CA LEU A 194 -8.08 -25.34 15.98
C LEU A 194 -9.19 -25.82 16.91
N ALA A 195 -10.40 -25.26 16.80
CA ALA A 195 -11.55 -25.72 17.57
C ALA A 195 -11.88 -27.19 17.26
N TRP A 196 -11.87 -27.58 15.99
CA TRP A 196 -12.13 -28.94 15.54
C TRP A 196 -11.06 -29.93 16.03
N SER A 197 -9.79 -29.53 16.08
CA SER A 197 -8.65 -30.36 16.50
C SER A 197 -8.38 -30.33 18.01
N GLY A 198 -9.23 -29.66 18.81
CA GLY A 198 -9.03 -29.48 20.25
C GLY A 198 -7.81 -28.64 20.61
N ASP A 199 -7.54 -27.57 19.85
CA ASP A 199 -6.36 -26.70 19.96
C ASP A 199 -5.01 -27.44 19.83
N ASN A 200 -5.02 -28.58 19.15
CA ASN A 200 -3.83 -29.41 18.93
C ASN A 200 -3.37 -29.31 17.49
N LEU A 201 -2.22 -28.64 17.27
CA LEU A 201 -1.64 -28.45 15.92
C LEU A 201 -1.35 -29.78 15.21
N ALA A 202 -0.88 -30.75 15.95
CA ALA A 202 -0.54 -32.04 15.40
C ALA A 202 -1.79 -32.80 14.92
N HIS A 203 -2.87 -32.81 15.70
CA HIS A 203 -4.16 -33.36 15.29
C HIS A 203 -4.76 -32.59 14.11
N ALA A 204 -4.60 -31.25 14.09
CA ALA A 204 -5.04 -30.43 12.96
C ALA A 204 -4.36 -30.86 11.65
N LEU A 205 -3.04 -31.01 11.66
CA LEU A 205 -2.25 -31.39 10.47
C LEU A 205 -2.55 -32.81 10.03
N SER A 206 -2.59 -33.77 10.94
CA SER A 206 -2.96 -35.16 10.63
C SER A 206 -4.35 -35.23 9.99
N GLY A 207 -5.33 -34.60 10.61
CA GLY A 207 -6.69 -34.61 10.09
C GLY A 207 -6.87 -33.83 8.79
N LEU A 208 -6.09 -32.77 8.52
CA LEU A 208 -6.11 -32.05 7.24
C LEU A 208 -5.48 -32.87 6.11
N THR A 209 -4.49 -33.71 6.39
CA THR A 209 -3.81 -34.54 5.40
C THR A 209 -4.45 -35.92 5.21
N ASP A 210 -5.24 -36.41 6.17
CA ASP A 210 -6.02 -37.63 6.06
C ASP A 210 -7.36 -37.37 5.35
N LEU A 211 -7.42 -37.60 4.05
CA LEU A 211 -8.59 -37.34 3.23
C LEU A 211 -9.82 -38.21 3.57
N THR A 212 -9.68 -39.25 4.41
CA THR A 212 -10.78 -40.11 4.86
C THR A 212 -11.59 -39.46 5.99
N ILE A 213 -11.01 -38.51 6.70
CA ILE A 213 -11.65 -37.82 7.83
C ILE A 213 -12.40 -36.58 7.34
N LYS A 214 -13.57 -36.31 7.92
CA LYS A 214 -14.28 -35.04 7.70
C LYS A 214 -13.63 -33.93 8.48
N ALA A 215 -13.06 -32.95 7.79
CA ALA A 215 -12.39 -31.76 8.37
C ALA A 215 -13.07 -30.45 7.90
N PRO A 216 -12.87 -29.32 8.60
CA PRO A 216 -13.50 -28.02 8.29
C PRO A 216 -12.92 -27.33 7.05
N LEU A 217 -12.23 -28.05 6.17
CA LEU A 217 -11.66 -27.56 4.93
C LEU A 217 -12.10 -28.46 3.76
N PRO A 218 -12.48 -27.89 2.59
CA PRO A 218 -12.85 -28.68 1.40
C PRO A 218 -11.76 -29.66 0.98
N MET A 219 -12.15 -30.81 0.45
CA MET A 219 -11.23 -31.87 0.06
C MET A 219 -10.21 -31.42 -1.01
N SER A 220 -10.60 -30.54 -1.93
CA SER A 220 -9.71 -29.99 -2.94
C SER A 220 -8.52 -29.25 -2.31
N TYR A 221 -8.78 -28.41 -1.31
CA TYR A 221 -7.75 -27.66 -0.59
C TYR A 221 -6.87 -28.54 0.28
N ARG A 222 -7.47 -29.58 0.86
CA ARG A 222 -6.74 -30.57 1.66
C ARG A 222 -5.78 -31.41 0.81
N LYS A 223 -6.12 -31.68 -0.46
CA LYS A 223 -5.19 -32.30 -1.40
C LYS A 223 -3.96 -31.43 -1.64
N GLU A 224 -4.14 -30.13 -1.86
CA GLU A 224 -3.01 -29.21 -2.04
C GLU A 224 -2.12 -29.11 -0.79
N ILE A 225 -2.72 -29.15 0.40
CA ILE A 225 -1.97 -29.20 1.67
C ILE A 225 -1.20 -30.52 1.76
N LYS A 226 -1.82 -31.65 1.40
CA LYS A 226 -1.19 -32.97 1.39
C LYS A 226 0.00 -33.01 0.43
N ASP A 227 -0.15 -32.47 -0.77
CA ASP A 227 0.89 -32.38 -1.79
C ASP A 227 2.07 -31.48 -1.29
N LEU A 228 1.78 -30.41 -0.57
CA LEU A 228 2.78 -29.53 0.04
C LEU A 228 3.72 -30.30 1.01
N PHE A 229 3.17 -31.29 1.73
CA PHE A 229 3.93 -32.17 2.62
C PHE A 229 4.57 -33.37 1.91
N GLY A 230 4.42 -33.50 0.59
CA GLY A 230 4.97 -34.60 -0.20
C GLY A 230 4.37 -35.97 0.13
N LEU A 231 3.09 -36.02 0.58
CA LEU A 231 2.40 -37.26 0.98
C LEU A 231 1.67 -37.86 -0.22
N GLU A 232 1.88 -39.15 -0.48
CA GLU A 232 1.21 -39.89 -1.54
C GLU A 232 -0.25 -40.25 -1.17
N ASP A 233 -1.04 -40.72 -2.14
CA ASP A 233 -2.41 -41.20 -1.91
C ASP A 233 -2.45 -42.34 -0.89
N GLY A 234 -3.30 -42.19 0.12
CA GLY A 234 -3.37 -43.12 1.24
C GLY A 234 -2.45 -42.80 2.42
N GLN A 235 -1.51 -41.87 2.28
CA GLN A 235 -0.67 -41.41 3.38
C GLN A 235 -1.30 -40.20 4.09
N SER A 236 -1.05 -40.09 5.40
CA SER A 236 -1.32 -38.92 6.23
C SER A 236 -0.11 -38.62 7.11
N LEU A 237 -0.03 -37.41 7.66
CA LEU A 237 1.01 -37.13 8.65
C LEU A 237 0.78 -37.97 9.90
N GLU A 238 1.63 -39.00 10.08
CA GLU A 238 1.65 -39.78 11.31
C GLU A 238 2.29 -38.97 12.44
N ILE A 239 1.49 -38.68 13.44
CA ILE A 239 1.97 -38.01 14.63
C ILE A 239 2.40 -39.08 15.62
N PHE A 240 3.69 -39.16 15.88
CA PHE A 240 4.19 -39.98 16.96
C PHE A 240 3.58 -39.53 18.27
N GLN A 241 2.57 -40.23 18.75
CA GLN A 241 2.16 -40.13 20.14
C GLN A 241 3.31 -40.73 20.95
N LYS A 242 4.07 -39.87 21.65
CA LYS A 242 4.87 -40.37 22.77
C LYS A 242 3.84 -40.82 23.80
N GLU A 243 3.72 -42.14 23.94
CA GLU A 243 3.14 -42.74 25.13
C GLU A 243 3.92 -42.23 26.33
N SER A 244 3.25 -41.55 27.25
CA SER A 244 3.77 -41.10 28.56
C SER A 244 3.55 -42.19 29.60
#